data_4f646dc8ebd7f7cd88b3766344b9d08d
#
_entry.id   4f646dc8ebd7f7cd88b3766344b9d08d
#
_cell.length_a   1.000
_cell.length_b   1.000
_cell.length_c   1.000
_cell.angle_alpha   90.00
_cell.angle_beta   90.00
_cell.angle_gamma   90.00
#
_symmetry.space_group_name_H-M   'P 1'
#
loop_
_entity.id
_entity.type
_entity.pdbx_description
1 polymer ?
#
loop_
_entity_poly.entity_id
_entity_poly.type
_entity_poly.pdbx_seq_one_letter_code
_entity_poly.pdbx_strand_id
1 'polypeptide(L)'
;MSKNKNDAAVMAQFEENAKRPFGLRDKIGYAAGDFANDLTFVIAALFMMKFYTDIMGVSAALVGTLMMAAKVVDAFTDVAMGQVVDRSGYTAKGKFAPWVRRFAGPVAVASFLIFAPYFADKPMGFKVFWMFFTYILWGSVCYTGVNIPYGSMASAMSDKPEERAMLSNWRTIGATVAQIVIVVILPMVVY
;
A
#
# COMPACT_ATOMS: atom_id res chain seq x y z
N MET A 1 -19.25 -26.33 -18.37
CA MET A 1 -18.54 -27.42 -17.66
C MET A 1 -17.05 -27.18 -17.41
N SER A 2 -16.32 -26.45 -18.26
CA SER A 2 -14.87 -26.18 -18.09
C SER A 2 -14.54 -25.29 -16.87
N LYS A 3 -15.32 -24.24 -16.58
CA LYS A 3 -15.10 -23.29 -15.49
C LYS A 3 -15.11 -23.96 -14.10
N ASN A 4 -16.02 -24.91 -13.89
CA ASN A 4 -16.19 -25.61 -12.62
C ASN A 4 -15.02 -26.57 -12.29
N LYS A 5 -14.36 -27.17 -13.28
CA LYS A 5 -13.19 -28.02 -13.07
C LYS A 5 -11.94 -27.21 -12.73
N ASN A 6 -11.76 -26.03 -13.34
CA ASN A 6 -10.66 -25.13 -13.02
C ASN A 6 -10.80 -24.56 -11.59
N ASP A 7 -12.01 -24.20 -11.19
CA ASP A 7 -12.27 -23.70 -9.84
C ASP A 7 -11.99 -24.77 -8.77
N ALA A 8 -12.38 -26.03 -9.03
CA ALA A 8 -12.09 -27.15 -8.13
C ALA A 8 -10.57 -27.43 -8.02
N ALA A 9 -9.84 -27.41 -9.13
CA ALA A 9 -8.39 -27.59 -9.14
C ALA A 9 -7.66 -26.44 -8.40
N VAL A 10 -8.12 -25.21 -8.57
CA VAL A 10 -7.60 -24.03 -7.86
C VAL A 10 -7.83 -24.14 -6.36
N MET A 11 -9.02 -24.59 -5.94
CA MET A 11 -9.34 -24.80 -4.52
C MET A 11 -8.53 -25.93 -3.90
N ALA A 12 -8.35 -27.06 -4.61
CA ALA A 12 -7.52 -28.18 -4.14
C ALA A 12 -6.05 -27.74 -3.92
N GLN A 13 -5.50 -26.96 -4.86
CA GLN A 13 -4.15 -26.42 -4.73
C GLN A 13 -4.03 -25.39 -3.59
N PHE A 14 -5.07 -24.60 -3.36
CA PHE A 14 -5.13 -23.66 -2.23
C PHE A 14 -5.18 -24.43 -0.90
N GLU A 15 -6.01 -25.46 -0.78
CA GLU A 15 -6.10 -26.31 0.42
C GLU A 15 -4.80 -27.05 0.72
N GLU A 16 -4.10 -27.55 -0.31
CA GLU A 16 -2.78 -28.16 -0.14
C GLU A 16 -1.75 -27.16 0.39
N ASN A 17 -1.72 -25.96 -0.14
CA ASN A 17 -0.86 -24.88 0.35
C ASN A 17 -1.22 -24.42 1.77
N ALA A 18 -2.50 -24.46 2.14
CA ALA A 18 -3.00 -24.07 3.47
C ALA A 18 -2.64 -25.11 4.57
N LYS A 19 -2.35 -26.36 4.20
CA LYS A 19 -1.91 -27.40 5.15
C LYS A 19 -0.51 -27.17 5.71
N ARG A 20 0.24 -26.25 5.14
CA ARG A 20 1.60 -25.93 5.63
C ARG A 20 1.52 -25.31 7.03
N PRO A 21 2.34 -25.78 8.00
CA PRO A 21 2.34 -25.22 9.34
C PRO A 21 2.79 -23.74 9.32
N PHE A 22 2.12 -22.94 10.12
CA PHE A 22 2.47 -21.55 10.38
C PHE A 22 3.88 -21.45 10.98
N GLY A 23 4.73 -20.57 10.46
CA GLY A 23 6.13 -20.51 10.88
C GLY A 23 6.81 -19.16 10.63
N LEU A 24 8.14 -19.17 10.80
CA LEU A 24 8.97 -17.97 10.65
C LEU A 24 8.89 -17.35 9.25
N ARG A 25 8.75 -18.16 8.22
CA ARG A 25 8.60 -17.69 6.83
C ARG A 25 7.36 -16.80 6.66
N ASP A 26 6.26 -17.13 7.32
CA ASP A 26 5.02 -16.37 7.24
C ASP A 26 5.17 -15.04 7.96
N LYS A 27 5.83 -15.03 9.11
CA LYS A 27 6.14 -13.84 9.91
C LYS A 27 7.05 -12.87 9.16
N ILE A 28 8.18 -13.38 8.64
CA ILE A 28 9.14 -12.56 7.86
C ILE A 28 8.49 -12.04 6.58
N GLY A 29 7.76 -12.90 5.86
CA GLY A 29 7.06 -12.49 4.62
C GLY A 29 6.03 -11.41 4.88
N TYR A 30 5.30 -11.50 6.00
CA TYR A 30 4.32 -10.48 6.40
C TYR A 30 5.01 -9.18 6.83
N ALA A 31 6.09 -9.24 7.64
CA ALA A 31 6.89 -8.06 8.00
C ALA A 31 7.51 -7.37 6.78
N ALA A 32 8.04 -8.13 5.82
CA ALA A 32 8.60 -7.58 4.58
C ALA A 32 7.53 -6.88 3.71
N GLY A 33 6.30 -7.38 3.73
CA GLY A 33 5.17 -6.73 3.07
C GLY A 33 4.87 -5.35 3.65
N ASP A 34 4.87 -5.22 4.97
CA ASP A 34 4.64 -3.93 5.63
C ASP A 34 5.84 -2.98 5.47
N PHE A 35 7.05 -3.50 5.58
CA PHE A 35 8.26 -2.75 5.27
C PHE A 35 8.18 -2.08 3.89
N ALA A 36 7.83 -2.85 2.85
CA ALA A 36 7.71 -2.31 1.50
C ALA A 36 6.55 -1.31 1.36
N ASN A 37 5.43 -1.55 2.03
CA ASN A 37 4.27 -0.66 2.04
C ASN A 37 4.58 0.67 2.72
N ASP A 38 5.24 0.62 3.87
CA ASP A 38 5.60 1.79 4.66
C ASP A 38 6.74 2.61 4.01
N LEU A 39 7.61 2.02 3.22
CA LEU A 39 8.59 2.80 2.45
C LEU A 39 7.91 3.88 1.60
N THR A 40 6.84 3.58 0.93
CA THR A 40 6.12 4.57 0.12
C THR A 40 5.30 5.53 0.97
N PHE A 41 4.63 5.03 2.00
CA PHE A 41 3.75 5.81 2.86
C PHE A 41 4.51 6.83 3.70
N VAL A 42 5.58 6.43 4.38
CA VAL A 42 6.36 7.31 5.27
C VAL A 42 7.09 8.38 4.47
N ILE A 43 7.63 8.04 3.29
CA ILE A 43 8.21 9.05 2.39
C ILE A 43 7.18 10.10 2.02
N ALA A 44 6.00 9.70 1.58
CA ALA A 44 4.93 10.64 1.24
C ALA A 44 4.49 11.47 2.46
N ALA A 45 4.32 10.84 3.62
CA ALA A 45 3.89 11.54 4.84
C ALA A 45 4.89 12.60 5.32
N LEU A 46 6.19 12.34 5.24
CA LEU A 46 7.23 13.23 5.75
C LEU A 46 7.69 14.29 4.74
N PHE A 47 7.78 13.93 3.46
CA PHE A 47 8.46 14.77 2.47
C PHE A 47 7.53 15.45 1.47
N MET A 48 6.27 15.01 1.32
CA MET A 48 5.37 15.58 0.33
C MET A 48 5.08 17.07 0.59
N MET A 49 4.79 17.44 1.84
CA MET A 49 4.56 18.83 2.21
C MET A 49 5.79 19.69 1.82
N LYS A 50 6.99 19.28 2.23
CA LYS A 50 8.23 19.98 1.94
C LYS A 50 8.50 20.07 0.43
N PHE A 51 8.30 18.98 -0.31
CA PHE A 51 8.47 18.97 -1.77
C PHE A 51 7.58 20.00 -2.46
N TYR A 52 6.29 20.00 -2.12
CA TYR A 52 5.35 20.92 -2.76
C TYR A 52 5.50 22.37 -2.32
N THR A 53 5.96 22.63 -1.08
CA THR A 53 6.23 24.01 -0.63
C THR A 53 7.56 24.52 -1.18
N ASP A 54 8.64 23.78 -1.02
CA ASP A 54 9.99 24.29 -1.26
C ASP A 54 10.42 24.17 -2.73
N ILE A 55 9.98 23.12 -3.42
CA ILE A 55 10.36 22.86 -4.82
C ILE A 55 9.28 23.34 -5.79
N MET A 56 8.01 23.01 -5.51
CA MET A 56 6.91 23.37 -6.41
C MET A 56 6.35 24.77 -6.13
N GLY A 57 6.70 25.41 -5.00
CA GLY A 57 6.27 26.75 -4.63
C GLY A 57 4.77 26.87 -4.31
N VAL A 58 4.12 25.75 -3.91
CA VAL A 58 2.71 25.73 -3.50
C VAL A 58 2.62 26.12 -2.02
N SER A 59 1.68 26.97 -1.63
CA SER A 59 1.54 27.35 -0.23
C SER A 59 1.20 26.16 0.67
N ALA A 60 1.80 26.10 1.87
CA ALA A 60 1.56 25.02 2.83
C ALA A 60 0.06 24.85 3.19
N ALA A 61 -0.67 25.96 3.28
CA ALA A 61 -2.11 25.96 3.54
C ALA A 61 -2.87 25.21 2.43
N LEU A 62 -2.52 25.45 1.17
CA LEU A 62 -3.15 24.77 0.04
C LEU A 62 -2.80 23.30 -0.02
N VAL A 63 -1.51 22.94 0.21
CA VAL A 63 -1.08 21.54 0.29
C VAL A 63 -1.83 20.81 1.40
N GLY A 64 -1.90 21.37 2.60
CA GLY A 64 -2.62 20.79 3.74
C GLY A 64 -4.12 20.61 3.47
N THR A 65 -4.76 21.59 2.86
CA THR A 65 -6.19 21.52 2.49
C THR A 65 -6.44 20.39 1.47
N LEU A 66 -5.59 20.28 0.45
CA LEU A 66 -5.72 19.22 -0.54
C LEU A 66 -5.43 17.83 0.03
N MET A 67 -4.44 17.70 0.93
CA MET A 67 -4.20 16.45 1.65
C MET A 67 -5.42 16.06 2.50
N MET A 68 -6.05 17.00 3.17
CA MET A 68 -7.26 16.75 3.97
C MET A 68 -8.44 16.34 3.08
N ALA A 69 -8.65 17.02 1.95
CA ALA A 69 -9.68 16.64 0.99
C ALA A 69 -9.45 15.23 0.43
N ALA A 70 -8.20 14.87 0.14
CA ALA A 70 -7.85 13.54 -0.33
C ALA A 70 -8.12 12.46 0.73
N LYS A 71 -7.98 12.75 2.04
CA LYS A 71 -8.35 11.80 3.11
C LYS A 71 -9.84 11.46 3.11
N VAL A 72 -10.69 12.39 2.71
CA VAL A 72 -12.11 12.10 2.53
C VAL A 72 -12.32 11.11 1.37
N VAL A 73 -11.60 11.30 0.26
CA VAL A 73 -11.63 10.34 -0.87
C VAL A 73 -11.11 8.98 -0.43
N ASP A 74 -9.98 8.92 0.31
CA ASP A 74 -9.41 7.69 0.85
C ASP A 74 -10.46 6.88 1.64
N ALA A 75 -11.24 7.53 2.50
CA ALA A 75 -12.26 6.84 3.29
C ALA A 75 -13.30 6.11 2.43
N PHE A 76 -13.71 6.70 1.29
CA PHE A 76 -14.64 6.05 0.37
C PHE A 76 -13.96 4.94 -0.45
N THR A 77 -12.76 5.17 -0.92
CA THR A 77 -12.02 4.19 -1.74
C THR A 77 -11.59 2.98 -0.92
N ASP A 78 -11.25 3.14 0.35
CA ASP A 78 -10.93 2.03 1.26
C ASP A 78 -12.13 1.09 1.44
N VAL A 79 -13.32 1.65 1.69
CA VAL A 79 -14.56 0.87 1.79
C VAL A 79 -14.89 0.17 0.46
N ALA A 80 -14.78 0.89 -0.66
CA ALA A 80 -15.02 0.33 -1.98
C ALA A 80 -14.04 -0.80 -2.29
N MET A 81 -12.75 -0.62 -2.00
CA MET A 81 -11.74 -1.65 -2.21
C MET A 81 -11.96 -2.87 -1.32
N GLY A 82 -12.35 -2.67 -0.06
CA GLY A 82 -12.75 -3.76 0.83
C GLY A 82 -13.87 -4.61 0.19
N GLN A 83 -14.92 -3.98 -0.31
CA GLN A 83 -16.03 -4.68 -0.97
C GLN A 83 -15.59 -5.40 -2.26
N VAL A 84 -14.71 -4.80 -3.07
CA VAL A 84 -14.16 -5.42 -4.28
C VAL A 84 -13.36 -6.67 -3.94
N VAL A 85 -12.50 -6.58 -2.94
CA VAL A 85 -11.69 -7.71 -2.45
C VAL A 85 -12.58 -8.79 -1.86
N ASP A 86 -13.61 -8.43 -1.08
CA ASP A 86 -14.52 -9.40 -0.48
C ASP A 86 -15.33 -10.18 -1.50
N ARG A 87 -15.71 -9.55 -2.60
CA ARG A 87 -16.42 -10.19 -3.72
C ARG A 87 -15.50 -10.95 -4.67
N SER A 88 -14.17 -10.79 -4.55
CA SER A 88 -13.21 -11.49 -5.41
C SER A 88 -13.14 -12.98 -5.05
N GLY A 89 -12.98 -13.82 -6.08
CA GLY A 89 -12.81 -15.25 -5.92
C GLY A 89 -11.43 -15.63 -5.40
N TYR A 90 -11.31 -16.86 -4.91
CA TYR A 90 -10.01 -17.44 -4.55
C TYR A 90 -9.22 -17.81 -5.80
N THR A 91 -7.91 -17.65 -5.71
CA THR A 91 -6.94 -18.12 -6.71
C THR A 91 -6.02 -19.17 -6.08
N ALA A 92 -5.20 -19.86 -6.88
CA ALA A 92 -4.18 -20.79 -6.39
C ALA A 92 -3.18 -20.15 -5.38
N LYS A 93 -3.11 -18.81 -5.32
CA LYS A 93 -2.29 -18.03 -4.38
C LYS A 93 -3.11 -17.37 -3.27
N GLY A 94 -4.34 -17.80 -3.07
CA GLY A 94 -5.28 -17.24 -2.11
C GLY A 94 -6.09 -16.07 -2.68
N LYS A 95 -6.82 -15.39 -1.80
CA LYS A 95 -7.74 -14.29 -2.13
C LYS A 95 -7.01 -12.94 -2.24
N PHE A 96 -6.12 -12.65 -1.33
CA PHE A 96 -5.52 -11.32 -1.13
C PHE A 96 -4.20 -11.11 -1.88
N ALA A 97 -3.33 -12.12 -1.94
CA ALA A 97 -2.00 -12.02 -2.57
C ALA A 97 -2.02 -11.55 -4.04
N PRO A 98 -2.98 -11.92 -4.89
CA PRO A 98 -3.07 -11.41 -6.25
C PRO A 98 -3.28 -9.89 -6.34
N TRP A 99 -4.04 -9.31 -5.39
CA TRP A 99 -4.28 -7.87 -5.31
C TRP A 99 -3.01 -7.12 -4.95
N VAL A 100 -2.33 -7.54 -3.88
CA VAL A 100 -1.04 -6.95 -3.46
C VAL A 100 -0.04 -6.98 -4.62
N ARG A 101 0.10 -8.10 -5.32
CA ARG A 101 1.01 -8.23 -6.47
C ARG A 101 0.63 -7.34 -7.66
N ARG A 102 -0.67 -7.18 -7.92
CA ARG A 102 -1.17 -6.34 -9.02
C ARG A 102 -0.88 -4.86 -8.77
N PHE A 103 -1.03 -4.40 -7.53
CA PHE A 103 -0.86 -3.00 -7.16
C PHE A 103 0.55 -2.62 -6.72
N ALA A 104 1.45 -3.57 -6.44
CA ALA A 104 2.83 -3.29 -6.03
C ALA A 104 3.61 -2.45 -7.06
N GLY A 105 3.50 -2.76 -8.35
CA GLY A 105 4.11 -1.94 -9.41
C GLY A 105 3.47 -0.56 -9.55
N PRO A 106 2.15 -0.47 -9.72
CA PRO A 106 1.44 0.81 -9.77
C PRO A 106 1.70 1.73 -8.58
N VAL A 107 1.76 1.23 -7.33
CA VAL A 107 2.04 2.08 -6.16
C VAL A 107 3.46 2.66 -6.21
N ALA A 108 4.44 1.89 -6.65
CA ALA A 108 5.82 2.38 -6.81
C ALA A 108 5.92 3.48 -7.86
N VAL A 109 5.26 3.29 -9.02
CA VAL A 109 5.21 4.31 -10.08
C VAL A 109 4.48 5.57 -9.59
N ALA A 110 3.34 5.43 -8.95
CA ALA A 110 2.57 6.55 -8.40
C ALA A 110 3.35 7.32 -7.33
N SER A 111 4.10 6.62 -6.46
CA SER A 111 4.99 7.25 -5.48
C SER A 111 6.08 8.09 -6.15
N PHE A 112 6.65 7.64 -7.24
CA PHE A 112 7.62 8.41 -8.01
C PHE A 112 6.98 9.65 -8.65
N LEU A 113 5.76 9.54 -9.17
CA LEU A 113 5.05 10.66 -9.79
C LEU A 113 4.72 11.80 -8.82
N ILE A 114 4.48 11.50 -7.53
CA ILE A 114 4.25 12.53 -6.50
C ILE A 114 5.45 13.48 -6.40
N PHE A 115 6.67 12.95 -6.47
CA PHE A 115 7.91 13.69 -6.29
C PHE A 115 8.57 14.07 -7.63
N ALA A 116 7.82 14.13 -8.73
CA ALA A 116 8.35 14.52 -10.03
C ALA A 116 8.54 16.05 -10.12
N PRO A 117 9.79 16.58 -10.16
CA PRO A 117 10.05 18.01 -10.14
C PRO A 117 9.88 18.69 -11.50
N TYR A 118 9.61 17.91 -12.56
CA TYR A 118 9.54 18.38 -13.97
C TYR A 118 8.47 19.45 -14.23
N PHE A 119 7.58 19.69 -13.29
CA PHE A 119 6.49 20.63 -13.41
C PHE A 119 6.63 21.87 -12.52
N ALA A 120 7.83 22.08 -11.93
CA ALA A 120 8.09 23.23 -11.06
C ALA A 120 7.92 24.58 -11.76
N ASP A 121 8.17 24.65 -13.07
CA ASP A 121 8.02 25.86 -13.89
C ASP A 121 6.61 26.07 -14.47
N LYS A 122 5.67 25.17 -14.20
CA LYS A 122 4.31 25.28 -14.74
C LYS A 122 3.45 26.26 -13.93
N PRO A 123 2.37 26.79 -14.52
CA PRO A 123 1.43 27.64 -13.79
C PRO A 123 0.89 26.99 -12.51
N MET A 124 0.60 27.80 -11.50
CA MET A 124 0.14 27.31 -10.17
C MET A 124 -1.07 26.36 -10.27
N GLY A 125 -2.04 26.67 -11.15
CA GLY A 125 -3.21 25.80 -11.33
C GLY A 125 -2.85 24.39 -11.79
N PHE A 126 -1.84 24.26 -12.67
CA PHE A 126 -1.35 22.94 -13.10
C PHE A 126 -0.64 22.19 -11.97
N LYS A 127 0.20 22.89 -11.17
CA LYS A 127 0.91 22.27 -10.02
C LYS A 127 -0.07 21.73 -8.99
N VAL A 128 -1.12 22.49 -8.68
CA VAL A 128 -2.19 22.09 -7.76
C VAL A 128 -2.95 20.87 -8.30
N PHE A 129 -3.33 20.92 -9.59
CA PHE A 129 -3.98 19.77 -10.25
C PHE A 129 -3.07 18.53 -10.22
N TRP A 130 -1.79 18.67 -10.59
CA TRP A 130 -0.83 17.57 -10.59
C TRP A 130 -0.65 16.94 -9.20
N MET A 131 -0.50 17.79 -8.18
CA MET A 131 -0.39 17.33 -6.78
C MET A 131 -1.61 16.53 -6.37
N PHE A 132 -2.81 17.04 -6.59
CA PHE A 132 -4.04 16.37 -6.21
C PHE A 132 -4.24 15.08 -7.00
N PHE A 133 -4.02 15.11 -8.31
CA PHE A 133 -4.13 13.93 -9.17
C PHE A 133 -3.17 12.82 -8.77
N THR A 134 -1.89 13.13 -8.58
CA THR A 134 -0.89 12.13 -8.21
C THR A 134 -1.10 11.60 -6.80
N TYR A 135 -1.55 12.45 -5.87
CA TYR A 135 -1.85 12.02 -4.51
C TYR A 135 -3.07 11.08 -4.46
N ILE A 136 -4.16 11.39 -5.17
CA ILE A 136 -5.33 10.51 -5.29
C ILE A 136 -4.94 9.19 -5.98
N LEU A 137 -4.19 9.27 -7.08
CA LEU A 137 -3.73 8.08 -7.79
C LEU A 137 -2.90 7.17 -6.88
N TRP A 138 -1.97 7.75 -6.14
CA TRP A 138 -1.12 7.01 -5.21
C TRP A 138 -1.90 6.50 -4.00
N GLY A 139 -2.53 7.37 -3.22
CA GLY A 139 -3.16 7.05 -1.94
C GLY A 139 -4.47 6.30 -2.11
N SER A 140 -5.42 6.93 -2.83
CA SER A 140 -6.80 6.42 -2.89
C SER A 140 -6.98 5.25 -3.87
N VAL A 141 -6.06 5.06 -4.85
CA VAL A 141 -6.17 3.98 -5.84
C VAL A 141 -5.10 2.91 -5.60
N CYS A 142 -3.83 3.29 -5.73
CA CYS A 142 -2.75 2.31 -5.74
C CYS A 142 -2.41 1.79 -4.32
N TYR A 143 -2.26 2.69 -3.35
CA TYR A 143 -1.93 2.33 -1.99
C TYR A 143 -3.07 1.56 -1.31
N THR A 144 -4.30 2.02 -1.43
CA THR A 144 -5.51 1.32 -0.96
C THR A 144 -5.60 -0.08 -1.57
N GLY A 145 -5.25 -0.22 -2.87
CA GLY A 145 -5.21 -1.51 -3.57
C GLY A 145 -4.18 -2.51 -3.03
N VAL A 146 -3.13 -2.03 -2.34
CA VAL A 146 -2.16 -2.86 -1.61
C VAL A 146 -2.58 -3.03 -0.15
N ASN A 147 -2.85 -1.92 0.54
CA ASN A 147 -2.98 -1.86 1.99
C ASN A 147 -4.21 -2.63 2.52
N ILE A 148 -5.37 -2.50 1.86
CA ILE A 148 -6.61 -3.18 2.29
C ILE A 148 -6.50 -4.71 2.16
N PRO A 149 -6.11 -5.29 1.01
CA PRO A 149 -5.90 -6.74 0.91
C PRO A 149 -4.79 -7.24 1.83
N TYR A 150 -3.70 -6.48 1.97
CA TYR A 150 -2.59 -6.82 2.84
C TYR A 150 -3.02 -6.88 4.32
N GLY A 151 -3.74 -5.87 4.81
CA GLY A 151 -4.27 -5.86 6.17
C GLY A 151 -5.20 -7.05 6.46
N SER A 152 -5.97 -7.48 5.46
CA SER A 152 -6.87 -8.62 5.56
C SER A 152 -6.17 -9.99 5.50
N MET A 153 -4.91 -10.06 5.02
CA MET A 153 -4.19 -11.33 4.88
C MET A 153 -3.95 -12.04 6.21
N ALA A 154 -3.74 -11.32 7.31
CA ALA A 154 -3.48 -11.92 8.62
C ALA A 154 -4.61 -12.88 9.06
N SER A 155 -5.86 -12.52 8.79
CA SER A 155 -7.02 -13.36 9.11
C SER A 155 -7.14 -14.61 8.23
N ALA A 156 -6.56 -14.56 7.03
CA ALA A 156 -6.53 -15.71 6.11
C ALA A 156 -5.31 -16.60 6.28
N MET A 157 -4.26 -16.12 6.96
CA MET A 157 -3.03 -16.88 7.21
C MET A 157 -3.14 -17.82 8.42
N SER A 158 -3.99 -17.50 9.39
CA SER A 158 -4.25 -18.34 10.55
C SER A 158 -5.62 -18.06 11.17
N ASP A 159 -6.26 -19.13 11.65
CA ASP A 159 -7.49 -19.05 12.44
C ASP A 159 -7.23 -18.81 13.93
N LYS A 160 -6.00 -19.01 14.40
CA LYS A 160 -5.61 -18.89 15.80
C LYS A 160 -5.35 -17.42 16.18
N PRO A 161 -6.01 -16.87 17.21
CA PRO A 161 -5.80 -15.50 17.65
C PRO A 161 -4.34 -15.19 18.00
N GLU A 162 -3.63 -16.13 18.60
CA GLU A 162 -2.22 -16.00 19.00
C GLU A 162 -1.29 -15.83 17.78
N GLU A 163 -1.51 -16.59 16.73
CA GLU A 163 -0.73 -16.51 15.49
C GLU A 163 -1.01 -15.18 14.75
N ARG A 164 -2.26 -14.69 14.77
CA ARG A 164 -2.60 -13.35 14.24
C ARG A 164 -1.94 -12.23 15.04
N ALA A 165 -1.91 -12.35 16.38
CA ALA A 165 -1.20 -11.41 17.23
C ALA A 165 0.30 -11.38 16.93
N MET A 166 0.92 -12.55 16.70
CA MET A 166 2.30 -12.63 16.24
C MET A 166 2.51 -11.96 14.89
N LEU A 167 1.63 -12.17 13.92
CA LEU A 167 1.72 -11.47 12.63
C LEU A 167 1.63 -9.95 12.79
N SER A 168 0.73 -9.46 13.64
CA SER A 168 0.62 -8.03 13.95
C SER A 168 1.90 -7.47 14.55
N ASN A 169 2.55 -8.19 15.48
CA ASN A 169 3.84 -7.78 16.04
C ASN A 169 4.94 -7.73 14.98
N TRP A 170 5.03 -8.74 14.12
CA TRP A 170 6.01 -8.77 13.03
C TRP A 170 5.74 -7.67 11.98
N ARG A 171 4.49 -7.35 11.74
CA ARG A 171 4.08 -6.20 10.94
C ARG A 171 4.66 -4.91 11.53
N THR A 172 4.46 -4.66 12.82
CA THR A 172 5.03 -3.48 13.51
C THR A 172 6.55 -3.42 13.41
N ILE A 173 7.24 -4.56 13.49
CA ILE A 173 8.69 -4.61 13.27
C ILE A 173 9.03 -4.15 11.85
N GLY A 174 8.33 -4.66 10.83
CA GLY A 174 8.53 -4.25 9.43
C GLY A 174 8.36 -2.74 9.23
N ALA A 175 7.25 -2.18 9.74
CA ALA A 175 6.97 -0.75 9.74
C ALA A 175 8.06 0.08 10.43
N THR A 176 8.48 -0.35 11.63
CA THR A 176 9.53 0.35 12.41
C THR A 176 10.85 0.37 11.66
N VAL A 177 11.25 -0.74 11.04
CA VAL A 177 12.48 -0.80 10.24
C VAL A 177 12.38 0.13 9.03
N ALA A 178 11.24 0.17 8.33
CA ALA A 178 11.02 1.11 7.23
C ALA A 178 11.16 2.58 7.69
N GLN A 179 10.56 2.94 8.82
CA GLN A 179 10.67 4.28 9.41
C GLN A 179 12.11 4.65 9.74
N ILE A 180 12.88 3.74 10.36
CA ILE A 180 14.30 3.97 10.66
C ILE A 180 15.09 4.21 9.38
N VAL A 181 14.88 3.38 8.36
CA VAL A 181 15.55 3.54 7.06
C VAL A 181 15.25 4.92 6.44
N ILE A 182 13.99 5.34 6.46
CA ILE A 182 13.58 6.61 5.85
C ILE A 182 14.05 7.81 6.68
N VAL A 183 13.89 7.79 8.00
CA VAL A 183 14.19 8.95 8.85
C VAL A 183 15.69 9.13 9.07
N VAL A 184 16.45 8.03 9.09
CA VAL A 184 17.90 8.08 9.36
C VAL A 184 18.71 8.03 8.07
N ILE A 185 18.46 7.04 7.21
CA ILE A 185 19.31 6.80 6.03
C ILE A 185 19.00 7.76 4.88
N LEU A 186 17.73 8.01 4.61
CA LEU A 186 17.34 8.85 3.46
C LEU A 186 17.91 10.28 3.55
N PRO A 187 17.85 11.00 4.70
CA PRO A 187 18.48 12.32 4.81
C PRO A 187 19.99 12.28 4.62
N MET A 188 20.68 11.22 5.07
CA MET A 188 22.15 11.09 4.91
C MET A 188 22.57 10.88 3.44
N VAL A 189 21.65 10.46 2.59
CA VAL A 189 21.90 10.25 1.15
C VAL A 189 21.50 11.48 0.32
N VAL A 190 20.53 12.24 0.81
CA VAL A 190 19.95 13.40 0.08
C VAL A 190 20.63 14.71 0.44
N TYR A 191 21.22 14.80 1.63
CA TYR A 191 21.97 15.98 2.13
C TYR A 191 23.43 15.65 2.39
#